data_6561365637889eb8f010ef4a798093f5
#
_entry.id   6561365637889eb8f010ef4a798093f5
#
_cell.length_a   1.000
_cell.length_b   1.000
_cell.length_c   1.000
_cell.angle_alpha   90.00
_cell.angle_beta   90.00
_cell.angle_gamma   90.00
#
_symmetry.space_group_name_H-M   'P 1'
#
loop_
_entity.id
_entity.type
_entity.pdbx_description
1 polymer ?
#
loop_
_entity_poly.entity_id
_entity_poly.type
_entity_poly.pdbx_seq_one_letter_code
_entity_poly.pdbx_strand_id
1 'polypeptide(L)'
;QEVSFTGISLHSGLKTLINLKPANENTGIVFKRIDIDKNNLIEANFKNVVPSKLCTTLKNKFGIKVSTVEHLLAAIYVAGIDNVEIEINNEEVPIMDGSAKDFLIGIGKVGTIEQSKKRKYLKISKKVDLTDENKKISIEPKEDSSLEVDFHLDYENRVIGKQKNVINFQVNDLKDIVES
;
A
#
# COMPACT_ATOMS: atom_id res chain seq x y z
N GLN A 1 -2.20 -13.16 15.17
CA GLN A 1 -1.72 -14.33 14.38
C GLN A 1 -1.04 -13.81 13.12
N GLU A 2 -0.24 -14.63 12.46
CA GLU A 2 0.35 -14.34 11.14
C GLU A 2 -0.55 -14.85 10.01
N VAL A 3 -0.42 -14.23 8.83
CA VAL A 3 -1.12 -14.66 7.61
C VAL A 3 -0.16 -14.66 6.43
N SER A 4 -0.28 -15.68 5.60
CA SER A 4 0.59 -15.88 4.43
C SER A 4 -0.20 -15.77 3.14
N PHE A 5 0.44 -15.22 2.11
CA PHE A 5 -0.09 -15.16 0.75
C PHE A 5 0.97 -15.68 -0.22
N THR A 6 0.52 -16.45 -1.19
CA THR A 6 1.38 -16.97 -2.27
C THR A 6 0.72 -16.67 -3.61
N GLY A 7 1.45 -16.09 -4.51
CA GLY A 7 0.95 -15.77 -5.85
C GLY A 7 2.10 -15.51 -6.82
N ILE A 8 1.74 -15.08 -8.02
CA ILE A 8 2.70 -14.69 -9.06
C ILE A 8 2.88 -13.18 -9.01
N SER A 9 4.10 -12.70 -9.09
CA SER A 9 4.43 -11.28 -9.21
C SER A 9 4.23 -10.80 -10.64
N LEU A 10 3.63 -9.61 -10.81
CA LEU A 10 3.15 -9.12 -12.11
C LEU A 10 4.27 -8.87 -13.12
N HIS A 11 5.33 -8.22 -12.69
CA HIS A 11 6.42 -7.80 -13.59
C HIS A 11 7.52 -8.84 -13.72
N SER A 12 7.86 -9.51 -12.62
CA SER A 12 8.91 -10.53 -12.62
C SER A 12 8.42 -11.91 -13.09
N GLY A 13 7.12 -12.19 -12.97
CA GLY A 13 6.55 -13.52 -13.25
C GLY A 13 6.95 -14.60 -12.25
N LEU A 14 7.62 -14.23 -11.16
CA LEU A 14 8.12 -15.18 -10.16
C LEU A 14 7.04 -15.53 -9.15
N LYS A 15 7.07 -16.75 -8.66
CA LYS A 15 6.24 -17.17 -7.54
C LYS A 15 6.80 -16.57 -6.24
N THR A 16 5.99 -15.74 -5.59
CA THR A 16 6.37 -15.03 -4.37
C THR A 16 5.48 -15.44 -3.21
N LEU A 17 6.11 -15.63 -2.06
CA LEU A 17 5.48 -15.83 -0.76
C LEU A 17 5.71 -14.58 0.09
N ILE A 18 4.65 -14.09 0.72
CA ILE A 18 4.72 -13.08 1.77
C ILE A 18 4.06 -13.59 3.05
N ASN A 19 4.64 -13.23 4.21
CA ASN A 19 4.08 -13.47 5.52
C ASN A 19 3.92 -12.16 6.27
N LEU A 20 2.71 -11.82 6.64
CA LEU A 20 2.40 -10.68 7.49
C LEU A 20 2.46 -11.13 8.95
N LYS A 21 3.35 -10.54 9.72
CA LYS A 21 3.59 -10.85 11.13
C LYS A 21 3.27 -9.66 12.02
N PRO A 22 2.64 -9.87 13.18
CA PRO A 22 2.48 -8.81 14.16
C PRO A 22 3.83 -8.17 14.50
N ALA A 23 3.86 -6.85 14.58
CA ALA A 23 5.04 -6.09 14.96
C ALA A 23 4.78 -5.27 16.21
N ASN A 24 5.85 -4.88 16.90
CA ASN A 24 5.76 -4.05 18.09
C ASN A 24 5.24 -2.65 17.78
N GLU A 25 4.73 -1.97 18.80
CA GLU A 25 4.31 -0.58 18.72
C GLU A 25 5.41 0.33 18.15
N ASN A 26 5.03 1.26 17.28
CA ASN A 26 5.90 2.18 16.56
C ASN A 26 6.88 1.53 15.57
N THR A 27 6.73 0.26 15.23
CA THR A 27 7.50 -0.36 14.15
C THR A 27 7.12 0.24 12.79
N GLY A 28 5.84 0.59 12.60
CA GLY A 28 5.33 0.92 11.28
C GLY A 28 5.19 -0.32 10.40
N ILE A 29 5.08 -0.10 9.09
CA ILE A 29 5.02 -1.17 8.09
C ILE A 29 6.43 -1.39 7.56
N VAL A 30 6.97 -2.59 7.73
CA VAL A 30 8.35 -2.92 7.37
C VAL A 30 8.38 -4.20 6.54
N PHE A 31 8.95 -4.12 5.34
CA PHE A 31 9.27 -5.29 4.53
C PHE A 31 10.61 -5.88 4.94
N LYS A 32 10.69 -7.21 4.97
CA LYS A 32 11.90 -7.97 5.25
C LYS A 32 12.14 -8.99 4.13
N ARG A 33 13.15 -8.74 3.32
CA ARG A 33 13.60 -9.66 2.26
C ARG A 33 14.28 -10.86 2.89
N ILE A 34 13.56 -12.00 2.98
CA ILE A 34 14.09 -13.23 3.63
C ILE A 34 15.01 -14.04 2.71
N ASP A 35 15.11 -13.69 1.45
CA ASP A 35 16.06 -14.21 0.47
C ASP A 35 17.42 -13.49 0.52
N ILE A 36 17.57 -12.49 1.40
CA ILE A 36 18.79 -11.69 1.58
C ILE A 36 19.18 -11.74 3.07
N ASP A 37 20.44 -12.07 3.36
CA ASP A 37 20.89 -12.29 4.75
C ASP A 37 21.10 -10.99 5.55
N LYS A 38 21.49 -9.89 4.89
CA LYS A 38 21.88 -8.64 5.59
C LYS A 38 21.22 -7.42 4.98
N ASN A 39 20.99 -6.41 5.82
CA ASN A 39 20.45 -5.10 5.39
C ASN A 39 19.09 -5.21 4.68
N ASN A 40 18.33 -6.22 4.98
CA ASN A 40 17.15 -6.70 4.26
C ASN A 40 15.84 -6.06 4.69
N LEU A 41 15.85 -5.09 5.60
CA LEU A 41 14.68 -4.35 6.05
C LEU A 41 14.45 -3.10 5.20
N ILE A 42 13.19 -2.91 4.77
CA ILE A 42 12.75 -1.76 3.98
C ILE A 42 11.48 -1.20 4.62
N GLU A 43 11.58 -0.02 5.24
CA GLU A 43 10.41 0.67 5.79
C GLU A 43 9.50 1.15 4.67
N ALA A 44 8.19 0.93 4.81
CA ALA A 44 7.16 1.50 3.94
C ALA A 44 6.96 2.99 4.26
N ASN A 45 7.92 3.79 3.86
CA ASN A 45 7.99 5.23 4.11
C ASN A 45 8.17 5.97 2.79
N PHE A 46 7.53 7.12 2.63
CA PHE A 46 7.63 7.93 1.41
C PHE A 46 9.08 8.29 1.03
N LYS A 47 10.00 8.40 2.01
CA LYS A 47 11.43 8.66 1.78
C LYS A 47 12.15 7.51 1.07
N ASN A 48 11.60 6.31 1.15
CA ASN A 48 12.13 5.10 0.53
C ASN A 48 11.53 4.84 -0.86
N VAL A 49 10.53 5.63 -1.28
CA VAL A 49 9.95 5.53 -2.63
C VAL A 49 11.00 5.95 -3.66
N VAL A 50 11.17 5.13 -4.67
CA VAL A 50 12.07 5.40 -5.79
C VAL A 50 11.30 5.39 -7.12
N PRO A 51 11.77 6.14 -8.13
CA PRO A 51 11.18 6.09 -9.47
C PRO A 51 11.12 4.65 -9.98
N SER A 52 9.97 4.24 -10.42
CA SER A 52 9.71 2.92 -11.00
C SER A 52 8.65 3.03 -12.10
N LYS A 53 8.64 2.07 -13.02
CA LYS A 53 7.69 2.05 -14.12
C LYS A 53 6.50 1.18 -13.76
N LEU A 54 5.30 1.75 -13.80
CA LEU A 54 4.01 1.06 -13.63
C LEU A 54 3.79 0.35 -12.28
N CYS A 55 4.54 0.71 -11.24
CA CYS A 55 4.34 0.20 -9.88
C CYS A 55 4.95 1.13 -8.84
N THR A 56 4.63 0.93 -7.57
CA THR A 56 5.31 1.58 -6.45
C THR A 56 6.44 0.70 -5.95
N THR A 57 7.67 1.28 -5.93
CA THR A 57 8.87 0.59 -5.47
C THR A 57 9.47 1.31 -4.27
N LEU A 58 9.78 0.56 -3.24
CA LEU A 58 10.53 1.00 -2.07
C LEU A 58 11.96 0.48 -2.15
N LYS A 59 12.92 1.30 -1.73
CA LYS A 59 14.35 0.96 -1.69
C LYS A 59 14.98 1.50 -0.42
N ASN A 60 15.69 0.66 0.30
CA ASN A 60 16.46 1.09 1.45
C ASN A 60 17.82 1.70 1.05
N LYS A 61 18.54 2.26 2.03
CA LYS A 61 19.85 2.89 1.82
C LYS A 61 20.95 1.95 1.30
N PHE A 62 20.75 0.64 1.38
CA PHE A 62 21.67 -0.37 0.89
C PHE A 62 21.35 -0.85 -0.53
N GLY A 63 20.31 -0.27 -1.16
CA GLY A 63 19.90 -0.61 -2.52
C GLY A 63 18.94 -1.79 -2.63
N ILE A 64 18.53 -2.39 -1.50
CA ILE A 64 17.58 -3.50 -1.48
C ILE A 64 16.18 -2.95 -1.69
N LYS A 65 15.40 -3.61 -2.57
CA LYS A 65 14.10 -3.14 -3.04
C LYS A 65 12.98 -4.13 -2.74
N VAL A 66 11.77 -3.58 -2.69
CA VAL A 66 10.51 -4.30 -2.84
C VAL A 66 9.59 -3.48 -3.73
N SER A 67 8.94 -4.10 -4.71
CA SER A 67 8.10 -3.46 -5.72
C SER A 67 6.66 -3.98 -5.71
N THR A 68 5.76 -3.29 -6.42
CA THR A 68 4.32 -3.58 -6.53
C THR A 68 3.68 -3.68 -5.14
N VAL A 69 4.00 -2.70 -4.27
CA VAL A 69 3.57 -2.71 -2.87
C VAL A 69 2.18 -2.08 -2.66
N GLU A 70 1.64 -1.39 -3.66
CA GLU A 70 0.44 -0.54 -3.57
C GLU A 70 -0.81 -1.30 -3.13
N HIS A 71 -1.10 -2.46 -3.70
CA HIS A 71 -2.31 -3.25 -3.38
C HIS A 71 -2.27 -3.79 -1.94
N LEU A 72 -1.11 -4.31 -1.52
CA LEU A 72 -0.91 -4.78 -0.15
C LEU A 72 -0.98 -3.63 0.86
N LEU A 73 -0.34 -2.49 0.56
CA LEU A 73 -0.39 -1.31 1.45
C LEU A 73 -1.80 -0.73 1.54
N ALA A 74 -2.59 -0.75 0.45
CA ALA A 74 -4.00 -0.37 0.48
C ALA A 74 -4.81 -1.29 1.42
N ALA A 75 -4.61 -2.61 1.32
CA ALA A 75 -5.25 -3.57 2.21
C ALA A 75 -4.89 -3.35 3.69
N ILE A 76 -3.62 -3.12 3.99
CA ILE A 76 -3.11 -2.83 5.33
C ILE A 76 -3.73 -1.54 5.89
N TYR A 77 -3.84 -0.50 5.04
CA TYR A 77 -4.46 0.77 5.41
C TYR A 77 -5.94 0.60 5.73
N VAL A 78 -6.70 -0.08 4.86
CA VAL A 78 -8.14 -0.35 5.05
C VAL A 78 -8.39 -1.22 6.29
N ALA A 79 -7.52 -2.21 6.55
CA ALA A 79 -7.59 -3.04 7.76
C ALA A 79 -7.21 -2.29 9.05
N GLY A 80 -6.76 -1.02 8.96
CA GLY A 80 -6.39 -0.20 10.10
C GLY A 80 -5.11 -0.66 10.81
N ILE A 81 -4.20 -1.33 10.11
CA ILE A 81 -2.95 -1.85 10.67
C ILE A 81 -1.86 -0.78 10.62
N ASP A 82 -1.29 -0.45 11.77
CA ASP A 82 -0.21 0.53 11.91
C ASP A 82 1.16 -0.13 12.01
N ASN A 83 1.25 -1.36 12.51
CA ASN A 83 2.51 -2.03 12.80
C ASN A 83 2.48 -3.47 12.30
N VAL A 84 3.31 -3.79 11.32
CA VAL A 84 3.40 -5.12 10.71
C VAL A 84 4.79 -5.34 10.10
N GLU A 85 5.38 -6.51 10.33
CA GLU A 85 6.53 -7.01 9.57
C GLU A 85 6.03 -7.89 8.43
N ILE A 86 6.47 -7.60 7.22
CA ILE A 86 6.10 -8.32 6.00
C ILE A 86 7.33 -9.05 5.49
N GLU A 87 7.46 -10.33 5.79
CA GLU A 87 8.49 -11.16 5.20
C GLU A 87 8.14 -11.45 3.74
N ILE A 88 9.13 -11.34 2.87
CA ILE A 88 8.99 -11.60 1.44
C ILE A 88 10.22 -12.33 0.91
N ASN A 89 10.01 -13.39 0.15
CA ASN A 89 11.07 -14.21 -0.40
C ASN A 89 11.55 -13.79 -1.80
N ASN A 90 11.14 -12.59 -2.26
CA ASN A 90 11.46 -12.07 -3.59
C ASN A 90 11.42 -10.54 -3.60
N GLU A 91 11.80 -9.91 -4.71
CA GLU A 91 11.79 -8.45 -4.88
C GLU A 91 10.39 -7.85 -5.11
N GLU A 92 9.40 -8.64 -5.48
CA GLU A 92 8.09 -8.14 -5.89
C GLU A 92 6.94 -8.83 -5.16
N VAL A 93 6.01 -8.05 -4.62
CA VAL A 93 4.78 -8.53 -3.97
C VAL A 93 3.92 -9.28 -4.99
N PRO A 94 3.29 -10.42 -4.63
CA PRO A 94 2.40 -11.13 -5.54
C PRO A 94 1.17 -10.28 -5.88
N ILE A 95 0.75 -10.30 -7.15
CA ILE A 95 -0.34 -9.45 -7.63
C ILE A 95 -1.73 -9.95 -7.20
N MET A 96 -1.84 -11.22 -6.83
CA MET A 96 -3.11 -11.89 -6.52
C MET A 96 -4.12 -11.78 -7.68
N ASP A 97 -5.30 -11.24 -7.42
CA ASP A 97 -6.34 -10.97 -8.43
C ASP A 97 -6.23 -9.57 -9.06
N GLY A 98 -5.20 -8.80 -8.68
CA GLY A 98 -5.01 -7.41 -9.13
C GLY A 98 -5.70 -6.37 -8.27
N SER A 99 -6.33 -6.77 -7.16
CA SER A 99 -6.98 -5.89 -6.19
C SER A 99 -6.39 -6.04 -4.78
N ALA A 100 -6.93 -5.29 -3.82
CA ALA A 100 -6.58 -5.44 -2.39
C ALA A 100 -7.40 -6.53 -1.68
N LYS A 101 -8.38 -7.13 -2.35
CA LYS A 101 -9.41 -8.02 -1.79
C LYS A 101 -8.85 -9.25 -1.09
N ASP A 102 -7.99 -10.00 -1.78
CA ASP A 102 -7.43 -11.24 -1.24
C ASP A 102 -6.62 -10.98 0.03
N PHE A 103 -5.85 -9.88 0.05
CA PHE A 103 -5.10 -9.47 1.23
C PHE A 103 -6.04 -9.12 2.39
N LEU A 104 -7.10 -8.36 2.15
CA LEU A 104 -8.08 -7.99 3.16
C LEU A 104 -8.83 -9.20 3.72
N ILE A 105 -9.24 -10.13 2.87
CA ILE A 105 -9.89 -11.37 3.30
C ILE A 105 -8.94 -12.17 4.21
N GLY A 106 -7.67 -12.31 3.82
CA GLY A 106 -6.68 -13.02 4.62
C GLY A 106 -6.42 -12.36 5.98
N ILE A 107 -6.24 -11.04 6.00
CA ILE A 107 -6.07 -10.25 7.23
C ILE A 107 -7.31 -10.38 8.12
N GLY A 108 -8.52 -10.29 7.55
CA GLY A 108 -9.78 -10.41 8.29
C GLY A 108 -9.95 -11.77 8.98
N LYS A 109 -9.45 -12.85 8.39
CA LYS A 109 -9.52 -14.20 8.99
C LYS A 109 -8.68 -14.34 10.26
N VAL A 110 -7.55 -13.64 10.35
CA VAL A 110 -6.65 -13.71 11.52
C VAL A 110 -6.90 -12.59 12.52
N GLY A 111 -7.58 -11.51 12.08
CA GLY A 111 -7.92 -10.36 12.88
C GLY A 111 -6.74 -9.46 13.23
N THR A 112 -7.06 -8.37 13.94
CA THR A 112 -6.09 -7.38 14.43
C THR A 112 -6.15 -7.28 15.95
N ILE A 113 -5.12 -6.69 16.57
CA ILE A 113 -5.04 -6.45 18.02
C ILE A 113 -4.78 -4.96 18.22
N GLU A 114 -5.57 -4.33 19.06
CA GLU A 114 -5.32 -2.95 19.49
C GLU A 114 -4.06 -2.88 20.36
N GLN A 115 -3.25 -1.88 20.09
CA GLN A 115 -2.02 -1.60 20.84
C GLN A 115 -2.19 -0.37 21.72
N SER A 116 -1.38 -0.24 22.77
CA SER A 116 -1.54 0.81 23.77
C SER A 116 -1.13 2.21 23.28
N LYS A 117 -0.24 2.29 22.29
CA LYS A 117 0.22 3.57 21.74
C LYS A 117 -0.82 4.20 20.81
N LYS A 118 -1.02 5.49 20.99
CA LYS A 118 -1.91 6.26 20.12
C LYS A 118 -1.38 6.31 18.69
N ARG A 119 -2.28 6.16 17.71
CA ARG A 119 -1.98 6.34 16.29
C ARG A 119 -1.48 7.76 16.02
N LYS A 120 -0.49 7.86 15.15
CA LYS A 120 0.02 9.14 14.67
C LYS A 120 -0.70 9.52 13.37
N TYR A 121 -1.08 10.79 13.28
CA TYR A 121 -1.74 11.32 12.08
C TYR A 121 -0.89 12.42 11.45
N LEU A 122 -0.81 12.41 10.12
CA LEU A 122 -0.27 13.52 9.36
C LEU A 122 -1.43 14.49 9.05
N LYS A 123 -1.39 15.68 9.63
CA LYS A 123 -2.38 16.73 9.36
C LYS A 123 -1.87 17.66 8.27
N ILE A 124 -2.62 17.77 7.19
CA ILE A 124 -2.34 18.73 6.13
C ILE A 124 -2.81 20.11 6.57
N SER A 125 -1.92 21.10 6.56
CA SER A 125 -2.19 22.47 7.01
C SER A 125 -2.41 23.47 5.88
N LYS A 126 -1.99 23.14 4.66
CA LYS A 126 -2.17 23.98 3.47
C LYS A 126 -2.29 23.11 2.24
N LYS A 127 -2.92 23.66 1.20
CA LYS A 127 -2.97 23.01 -0.11
C LYS A 127 -1.58 22.91 -0.72
N VAL A 128 -1.30 21.74 -1.30
CA VAL A 128 -0.09 21.47 -2.11
C VAL A 128 -0.54 20.84 -3.41
N ASP A 129 -0.08 21.41 -4.52
CA ASP A 129 -0.32 20.92 -5.87
C ASP A 129 1.01 20.52 -6.52
N LEU A 130 1.01 19.39 -7.22
CA LEU A 130 2.10 18.96 -8.09
C LEU A 130 1.54 18.62 -9.46
N THR A 131 2.20 19.14 -10.50
CA THR A 131 1.84 18.86 -11.89
C THR A 131 3.08 18.34 -12.61
N ASP A 132 2.91 17.24 -13.33
CA ASP A 132 3.93 16.63 -14.18
C ASP A 132 3.29 16.29 -15.53
N GLU A 133 3.62 17.06 -16.54
CA GLU A 133 2.99 17.01 -17.87
C GLU A 133 1.45 17.09 -17.79
N ASN A 134 0.76 16.02 -18.16
CA ASN A 134 -0.69 15.88 -18.12
C ASN A 134 -1.24 15.26 -16.82
N LYS A 135 -0.35 14.99 -15.85
CA LYS A 135 -0.73 14.42 -14.56
C LYS A 135 -0.73 15.50 -13.48
N LYS A 136 -1.71 15.44 -12.62
CA LYS A 136 -1.81 16.35 -11.48
C LYS A 136 -2.18 15.56 -10.22
N ILE A 137 -1.51 15.91 -9.12
CA ILE A 137 -1.92 15.49 -7.78
C ILE A 137 -2.04 16.72 -6.90
N SER A 138 -3.08 16.78 -6.08
CA SER A 138 -3.24 17.82 -5.07
C SER A 138 -3.62 17.19 -3.73
N ILE A 139 -3.15 17.81 -2.66
CA ILE A 139 -3.56 17.48 -1.30
C ILE A 139 -3.93 18.77 -0.59
N GLU A 140 -5.09 18.78 0.08
CA GLU A 140 -5.58 19.98 0.76
C GLU A 140 -6.19 19.64 2.12
N PRO A 141 -6.22 20.63 3.04
CA PRO A 141 -6.89 20.46 4.32
C PRO A 141 -8.38 20.19 4.14
N LYS A 142 -8.92 19.32 4.98
CA LYS A 142 -10.37 19.12 5.11
C LYS A 142 -10.79 19.51 6.53
N GLU A 143 -12.01 20.06 6.68
CA GLU A 143 -12.51 20.53 8.00
C GLU A 143 -12.79 19.37 8.95
N ASP A 144 -13.32 18.28 8.40
CA ASP A 144 -13.48 17.04 9.13
C ASP A 144 -12.17 16.23 9.18
N SER A 145 -12.10 15.22 10.01
CA SER A 145 -10.92 14.35 10.14
C SER A 145 -10.93 13.18 9.14
N SER A 146 -11.77 13.22 8.10
CA SER A 146 -11.85 12.18 7.08
C SER A 146 -10.75 12.30 6.03
N LEU A 147 -10.35 11.18 5.46
CA LEU A 147 -9.61 11.13 4.20
C LEU A 147 -10.60 10.96 3.05
N GLU A 148 -10.54 11.87 2.11
CA GLU A 148 -11.29 11.77 0.85
C GLU A 148 -10.31 11.74 -0.32
N VAL A 149 -10.55 10.86 -1.27
CA VAL A 149 -9.77 10.74 -2.50
C VAL A 149 -10.70 10.96 -3.67
N ASP A 150 -10.46 12.03 -4.44
CA ASP A 150 -11.11 12.30 -5.72
C ASP A 150 -10.16 11.90 -6.85
N PHE A 151 -10.50 10.84 -7.55
CA PHE A 151 -9.64 10.19 -8.53
C PHE A 151 -10.22 10.31 -9.93
N HIS A 152 -9.40 10.79 -10.86
CA HIS A 152 -9.75 10.98 -12.26
C HIS A 152 -8.76 10.27 -13.17
N LEU A 153 -9.26 9.48 -14.10
CA LEU A 153 -8.52 8.94 -15.23
C LEU A 153 -9.02 9.55 -16.53
N ASP A 154 -8.09 9.87 -17.44
CA ASP A 154 -8.41 10.31 -18.79
C ASP A 154 -7.40 9.68 -19.76
N TYR A 155 -7.79 8.58 -20.37
CA TYR A 155 -6.99 7.86 -21.35
C TYR A 155 -7.54 8.04 -22.76
N GLU A 156 -6.66 8.24 -23.74
CA GLU A 156 -7.04 8.28 -25.17
C GLU A 156 -7.61 6.96 -25.66
N ASN A 157 -7.25 5.86 -25.00
CA ASN A 157 -7.80 4.53 -25.30
C ASN A 157 -9.30 4.51 -24.98
N ARG A 158 -10.14 4.27 -26.01
CA ARG A 158 -11.60 4.29 -25.90
C ARG A 158 -12.19 3.24 -24.95
N VAL A 159 -11.48 2.16 -24.67
CA VAL A 159 -11.93 1.10 -23.75
C VAL A 159 -11.78 1.57 -22.31
N ILE A 160 -10.69 2.28 -21.99
CA ILE A 160 -10.45 2.84 -20.65
C ILE A 160 -11.19 4.18 -20.50
N GLY A 161 -11.00 5.09 -21.47
CA GLY A 161 -11.68 6.39 -21.55
C GLY A 161 -11.49 7.25 -20.31
N LYS A 162 -12.54 7.99 -19.98
CA LYS A 162 -12.63 8.86 -18.80
C LYS A 162 -13.34 8.14 -17.68
N GLN A 163 -12.71 8.12 -16.51
CA GLN A 163 -13.28 7.53 -15.31
C GLN A 163 -13.06 8.49 -14.14
N LYS A 164 -14.05 8.56 -13.26
CA LYS A 164 -14.00 9.37 -12.04
C LYS A 164 -14.60 8.59 -10.88
N ASN A 165 -13.93 8.63 -9.73
CA ASN A 165 -14.49 8.11 -8.48
C ASN A 165 -14.10 9.02 -7.30
N VAL A 166 -15.02 9.19 -6.35
CA VAL A 166 -14.79 9.95 -5.12
C VAL A 166 -15.07 9.03 -3.94
N ILE A 167 -14.08 8.83 -3.10
CA ILE A 167 -14.12 7.89 -2.00
C ILE A 167 -13.84 8.62 -0.69
N ASN A 168 -14.78 8.54 0.26
CA ASN A 168 -14.58 9.01 1.62
C ASN A 168 -14.38 7.80 2.55
N PHE A 169 -13.20 7.67 3.12
CA PHE A 169 -12.79 6.51 3.93
C PHE A 169 -13.53 6.36 5.27
N GLN A 170 -14.31 7.35 5.69
CA GLN A 170 -15.11 7.25 6.92
C GLN A 170 -16.59 6.91 6.65
N VAL A 171 -17.08 7.22 5.47
CA VAL A 171 -18.53 7.18 5.16
C VAL A 171 -18.85 6.09 4.15
N ASN A 172 -17.99 5.85 3.19
CA ASN A 172 -18.23 4.88 2.13
C ASN A 172 -17.98 3.45 2.58
N ASP A 173 -18.75 2.54 2.03
CA ASP A 173 -18.39 1.13 2.01
C ASP A 173 -17.10 1.00 1.18
N LEU A 174 -16.02 0.58 1.83
CA LEU A 174 -14.72 0.41 1.18
C LEU A 174 -14.68 -0.76 0.19
N LYS A 175 -15.82 -1.41 -0.02
CA LYS A 175 -15.96 -2.54 -0.94
C LYS A 175 -15.51 -2.19 -2.35
N ASP A 176 -15.89 -1.02 -2.85
CA ASP A 176 -15.52 -0.57 -4.19
C ASP A 176 -14.00 -0.37 -4.36
N ILE A 177 -13.29 0.00 -3.28
CA ILE A 177 -11.82 0.11 -3.29
C ILE A 177 -11.16 -1.27 -3.26
N VAL A 178 -11.79 -2.20 -2.58
CA VAL A 178 -11.25 -3.53 -2.31
C VAL A 178 -11.41 -4.45 -3.51
N GLU A 179 -12.47 -4.26 -4.27
CA GLU A 179 -12.85 -5.10 -5.42
C GLU A 179 -12.48 -4.50 -6.79
N SER A 180 -11.85 -3.29 -6.78
CA SER A 180 -11.45 -2.58 -8.00
C SER A 180 -10.14 -3.09 -8.58
#